data_ecdacd10873e3cc9f12fd38d695624e0
#
_entry.id   ecdacd10873e3cc9f12fd38d695624e0
#
_cell.length_a   1.000
_cell.length_b   1.000
_cell.length_c   1.000
_cell.angle_alpha   90.00
_cell.angle_beta   90.00
_cell.angle_gamma   90.00
#
_symmetry.space_group_name_H-M   'P 1'
#
loop_
_entity.id
_entity.type
_entity.pdbx_description
1 polymer ?
#
loop_
_entity_poly.entity_id
_entity_poly.type
_entity_poly.pdbx_seq_one_letter_code
_entity_poly.pdbx_strand_id
1 'polypeptide(L)'
;MTDNLLSHLSNTLRSEVSFEELVRQLLVMLELVTDLESTYLTQVDTEAGFQNILFAHNTKTLNIPEGASVPWHDTLCKRALDEGQSYTPNVAECWGDSEAAQALGIMTYASTPVRMDDGQLYGTLCAASSDHKPLTTKGEQILTLFAQLIAQQVQKEWLVQQLTAANAALHEYSYTDSLTGLLNRRGVFYSLEAMFSQAGNDHQQVLIVFIDLDGFKKINDQFGHEAGDIFLQEVGRRLLAWGNPGDVVGRLGGDEFVFARMVNVVPGENERVIASFRDDITPLLQGNYSLGTVNIDYLGASIGIVTADPSVDEPDGVIRRADAAMYANKVMRKKDQTRAFDVITAQP
;
A
#
# COMPACT_ATOMS: atom_id res chain seq x y z
N MET A 1 -16.30 17.04 40.07
CA MET A 1 -15.25 16.25 39.41
C MET A 1 -15.79 15.39 38.26
N THR A 2 -16.89 14.66 38.42
CA THR A 2 -17.46 13.76 37.38
C THR A 2 -17.89 14.47 36.08
N ASP A 3 -18.50 15.66 36.17
CA ASP A 3 -18.98 16.41 35.00
C ASP A 3 -17.83 16.95 34.14
N ASN A 4 -16.70 17.26 34.75
CA ASN A 4 -15.51 17.72 34.02
C ASN A 4 -14.83 16.56 33.27
N LEU A 5 -14.82 15.37 33.84
CA LEU A 5 -14.26 14.14 33.25
C LEU A 5 -15.08 13.70 32.03
N LEU A 6 -16.41 13.73 32.13
CA LEU A 6 -17.32 13.41 31.02
C LEU A 6 -17.25 14.44 29.89
N SER A 7 -17.06 15.72 30.23
CA SER A 7 -16.89 16.78 29.23
C SER A 7 -15.57 16.64 28.47
N HIS A 8 -14.47 16.29 29.13
CA HIS A 8 -13.18 16.02 28.51
C HIS A 8 -13.25 14.78 27.62
N LEU A 9 -13.81 13.67 28.10
CA LEU A 9 -14.03 12.46 27.30
C LEU A 9 -14.88 12.73 26.04
N SER A 10 -15.97 13.49 26.20
CA SER A 10 -16.83 13.85 25.06
C SER A 10 -16.14 14.70 24.00
N ASN A 11 -15.24 15.59 24.41
CA ASN A 11 -14.46 16.41 23.48
C ASN A 11 -13.35 15.61 22.80
N THR A 12 -12.69 14.71 23.51
CA THR A 12 -11.65 13.84 22.98
C THR A 12 -12.20 12.85 21.93
N LEU A 13 -13.39 12.30 22.17
CA LEU A 13 -14.03 11.37 21.23
C LEU A 13 -14.66 12.04 20.00
N ARG A 14 -14.81 13.38 20.01
CA ARG A 14 -15.38 14.16 18.89
C ARG A 14 -14.33 14.72 17.93
N SER A 15 -13.08 14.82 18.34
CA SER A 15 -11.97 15.27 17.49
C SER A 15 -11.27 14.08 16.83
N GLU A 16 -10.73 14.26 15.63
CA GLU A 16 -9.80 13.30 15.01
C GLU A 16 -8.47 13.32 15.76
N VAL A 17 -8.47 12.72 16.96
CA VAL A 17 -7.30 12.64 17.84
C VAL A 17 -6.47 11.43 17.43
N SER A 18 -5.16 11.54 17.40
CA SER A 18 -4.27 10.41 17.15
C SER A 18 -4.38 9.36 18.28
N PHE A 19 -4.02 8.11 17.97
CA PHE A 19 -3.99 7.03 18.98
C PHE A 19 -3.16 7.43 20.22
N GLU A 20 -1.98 7.97 19.99
CA GLU A 20 -1.10 8.43 21.08
C GLU A 20 -1.78 9.48 21.97
N GLU A 21 -2.38 10.51 21.37
CA GLU A 21 -3.02 11.58 22.10
C GLU A 21 -4.22 11.09 22.92
N LEU A 22 -5.03 10.19 22.33
CA LEU A 22 -6.13 9.54 23.05
C LEU A 22 -5.61 8.77 24.27
N VAL A 23 -4.61 7.91 24.06
CA VAL A 23 -4.04 7.10 25.15
C VAL A 23 -3.46 7.97 26.25
N ARG A 24 -2.67 8.99 25.92
CA ARG A 24 -2.09 9.89 26.91
C ARG A 24 -3.15 10.58 27.77
N GLN A 25 -4.24 11.04 27.16
CA GLN A 25 -5.37 11.62 27.90
C GLN A 25 -6.06 10.62 28.80
N LEU A 26 -6.28 9.38 28.34
CA LEU A 26 -6.88 8.32 29.15
C LEU A 26 -5.98 7.93 30.33
N LEU A 27 -4.66 7.91 30.17
CA LEU A 27 -3.70 7.64 31.26
C LEU A 27 -3.75 8.73 32.34
N VAL A 28 -3.79 10.00 31.97
CA VAL A 28 -3.95 11.12 32.92
C VAL A 28 -5.27 11.00 33.68
N MET A 29 -6.37 10.68 32.99
CA MET A 29 -7.68 10.52 33.64
C MET A 29 -7.70 9.28 34.55
N LEU A 30 -7.02 8.23 34.18
CA LEU A 30 -6.94 6.99 34.99
C LEU A 30 -6.21 7.26 36.31
N GLU A 31 -5.10 8.02 36.28
CA GLU A 31 -4.40 8.45 37.49
C GLU A 31 -5.31 9.27 38.41
N LEU A 32 -6.01 10.26 37.88
CA LEU A 32 -6.94 11.09 38.66
C LEU A 32 -8.08 10.30 39.33
N VAL A 33 -8.52 9.20 38.73
CA VAL A 33 -9.63 8.40 39.27
C VAL A 33 -9.16 7.33 40.24
N THR A 34 -7.98 6.73 39.97
CA THR A 34 -7.46 5.62 40.77
C THR A 34 -6.55 6.07 41.90
N ASP A 35 -6.01 7.30 41.85
CA ASP A 35 -4.94 7.81 42.72
C ASP A 35 -3.67 6.91 42.70
N LEU A 36 -3.50 6.12 41.62
CA LEU A 36 -2.31 5.30 41.40
C LEU A 36 -1.32 6.11 40.56
N GLU A 37 -0.12 6.31 41.09
CA GLU A 37 0.86 7.31 40.64
C GLU A 37 1.49 7.06 39.27
N SER A 38 1.36 5.84 38.75
CA SER A 38 1.86 5.48 37.45
C SER A 38 0.81 4.70 36.67
N THR A 39 0.40 5.24 35.52
CA THR A 39 -0.54 4.58 34.60
C THR A 39 0.12 4.38 33.24
N TYR A 40 -0.08 3.23 32.63
CA TYR A 40 0.63 2.92 31.40
C TYR A 40 -0.09 1.90 30.53
N LEU A 41 0.12 2.02 29.21
CA LEU A 41 -0.34 1.07 28.20
C LEU A 41 0.84 0.26 27.70
N THR A 42 0.63 -1.06 27.63
CA THR A 42 1.62 -1.96 27.06
C THR A 42 1.09 -2.64 25.81
N GLN A 43 2.00 -3.11 24.98
CA GLN A 43 1.72 -4.01 23.86
C GLN A 43 2.44 -5.33 24.12
N VAL A 44 1.77 -6.44 23.85
CA VAL A 44 2.32 -7.79 24.04
C VAL A 44 2.52 -8.47 22.70
N ASP A 45 3.76 -8.87 22.43
CA ASP A 45 4.10 -9.79 21.35
C ASP A 45 4.23 -11.19 21.93
N THR A 46 3.16 -11.98 21.78
CA THR A 46 3.09 -13.35 22.31
C THR A 46 4.01 -14.32 21.55
N GLU A 47 4.35 -14.05 20.28
CA GLU A 47 5.25 -14.88 19.48
C GLU A 47 6.71 -14.61 19.83
N ALA A 48 7.08 -13.34 19.92
CA ALA A 48 8.43 -12.95 20.34
C ALA A 48 8.65 -13.08 21.86
N GLY A 49 7.56 -13.17 22.64
CA GLY A 49 7.62 -13.33 24.09
C GLY A 49 8.00 -12.08 24.87
N PHE A 50 7.70 -10.90 24.34
CA PHE A 50 8.01 -9.61 24.95
C PHE A 50 6.78 -8.75 25.18
N GLN A 51 6.87 -7.90 26.21
CA GLN A 51 5.94 -6.83 26.50
C GLN A 51 6.66 -5.48 26.36
N ASN A 52 6.11 -4.59 25.53
CA ASN A 52 6.62 -3.24 25.30
C ASN A 52 5.75 -2.22 26.03
N ILE A 53 6.35 -1.30 26.76
CA ILE A 53 5.64 -0.17 27.39
C ILE A 53 5.51 0.92 26.33
N LEU A 54 4.29 1.09 25.77
CA LEU A 54 4.07 2.05 24.69
C LEU A 54 3.99 3.49 25.18
N PHE A 55 3.17 3.70 26.22
CA PHE A 55 2.94 5.02 26.81
C PHE A 55 2.86 4.90 28.32
N ALA A 56 3.44 5.85 29.04
CA ALA A 56 3.39 5.92 30.50
C ALA A 56 3.13 7.35 30.97
N HIS A 57 2.35 7.47 32.05
CA HIS A 57 2.11 8.71 32.79
C HIS A 57 2.50 8.48 34.24
N ASN A 58 3.59 9.14 34.67
CA ASN A 58 4.18 9.00 35.98
C ASN A 58 4.07 10.33 36.73
N THR A 59 3.51 10.33 37.95
CA THR A 59 3.24 11.57 38.68
C THR A 59 4.04 11.74 39.98
N LYS A 60 4.64 10.65 40.52
CA LYS A 60 5.40 10.68 41.78
C LYS A 60 6.74 9.94 41.65
N THR A 61 7.06 9.08 42.64
CA THR A 61 8.34 8.39 42.76
C THR A 61 8.46 7.17 41.86
N LEU A 62 7.36 6.45 41.66
CA LEU A 62 7.31 5.30 40.76
C LEU A 62 7.43 5.77 39.31
N ASN A 63 8.47 5.34 38.62
CA ASN A 63 8.72 5.72 37.24
C ASN A 63 8.76 4.48 36.35
N ILE A 64 7.68 4.23 35.61
CA ILE A 64 7.60 3.18 34.60
C ILE A 64 8.21 3.75 33.30
N PRO A 65 9.30 3.17 32.77
CA PRO A 65 10.02 3.73 31.62
C PRO A 65 9.25 3.46 30.32
N GLU A 66 8.79 4.51 29.66
CA GLU A 66 8.20 4.42 28.31
C GLU A 66 9.26 3.95 27.31
N GLY A 67 8.85 3.08 26.37
CA GLY A 67 9.73 2.46 25.38
C GLY A 67 10.51 1.24 25.86
N ALA A 68 10.40 0.87 27.14
CA ALA A 68 11.06 -0.33 27.65
C ALA A 68 10.38 -1.60 27.12
N SER A 69 11.21 -2.62 26.84
CA SER A 69 10.78 -3.97 26.47
C SER A 69 11.23 -4.95 27.52
N VAL A 70 10.30 -5.78 28.02
CA VAL A 70 10.55 -6.75 29.09
C VAL A 70 10.05 -8.15 28.68
N PRO A 71 10.65 -9.25 29.20
CA PRO A 71 10.15 -10.58 28.92
C PRO A 71 8.72 -10.76 29.44
N TRP A 72 7.79 -11.15 28.56
CA TRP A 72 6.38 -11.26 28.87
C TRP A 72 6.08 -12.21 30.05
N HIS A 73 6.82 -13.32 30.13
CA HIS A 73 6.56 -14.38 31.10
C HIS A 73 6.74 -13.96 32.57
N ASP A 74 7.52 -12.91 32.84
CA ASP A 74 7.83 -12.44 34.21
C ASP A 74 7.12 -11.14 34.60
N THR A 75 6.23 -10.65 33.75
CA THR A 75 5.52 -9.39 34.03
C THR A 75 4.35 -9.58 34.99
N LEU A 76 4.07 -8.54 35.81
CA LEU A 76 2.87 -8.50 36.66
C LEU A 76 1.58 -8.61 35.81
N CYS A 77 1.61 -8.07 34.60
CA CYS A 77 0.51 -8.16 33.64
C CYS A 77 0.18 -9.61 33.28
N LYS A 78 1.20 -10.43 33.00
CA LYS A 78 1.03 -11.85 32.69
C LYS A 78 0.46 -12.63 33.88
N ARG A 79 1.00 -12.39 35.07
CA ARG A 79 0.51 -13.04 36.31
C ARG A 79 -0.94 -12.68 36.59
N ALA A 80 -1.28 -11.37 36.51
CA ALA A 80 -2.64 -10.91 36.70
C ALA A 80 -3.64 -11.56 35.72
N LEU A 81 -3.23 -11.76 34.45
CA LEU A 81 -4.03 -12.44 33.44
C LEU A 81 -4.21 -13.93 33.73
N ASP A 82 -3.13 -14.64 34.06
CA ASP A 82 -3.14 -16.08 34.30
C ASP A 82 -3.96 -16.44 35.52
N GLU A 83 -3.90 -15.62 36.59
CA GLU A 83 -4.61 -15.84 37.85
C GLU A 83 -6.01 -15.22 37.83
N GLY A 84 -6.37 -14.44 36.82
CA GLY A 84 -7.64 -13.72 36.75
C GLY A 84 -7.77 -12.63 37.82
N GLN A 85 -6.65 -12.14 38.35
CA GLN A 85 -6.59 -11.15 39.42
C GLN A 85 -6.20 -9.78 38.85
N SER A 86 -7.21 -8.95 38.56
CA SER A 86 -7.00 -7.63 37.94
C SER A 86 -6.43 -6.56 38.87
N TYR A 87 -6.43 -6.80 40.18
CA TYR A 87 -5.97 -5.83 41.19
C TYR A 87 -5.38 -6.53 42.41
N THR A 88 -4.30 -5.96 42.95
CA THR A 88 -3.75 -6.29 44.28
C THR A 88 -3.30 -5.03 45.01
N PRO A 89 -3.71 -4.85 46.30
CA PRO A 89 -3.19 -3.77 47.13
C PRO A 89 -1.79 -4.04 47.69
N ASN A 90 -1.29 -5.27 47.57
CA ASN A 90 0.01 -5.71 48.10
C ASN A 90 0.67 -6.71 47.15
N VAL A 91 1.48 -6.19 46.25
CA VAL A 91 2.24 -7.00 45.26
C VAL A 91 3.21 -7.96 45.95
N ALA A 92 3.80 -7.55 47.11
CA ALA A 92 4.76 -8.38 47.81
C ALA A 92 4.13 -9.65 48.39
N GLU A 93 2.84 -9.62 48.78
CA GLU A 93 2.12 -10.79 49.26
C GLU A 93 1.67 -11.71 48.11
N CYS A 94 1.23 -11.16 47.00
CA CYS A 94 0.71 -11.94 45.88
C CYS A 94 1.81 -12.42 44.93
N TRP A 95 2.75 -11.54 44.58
CA TRP A 95 3.77 -11.75 43.54
C TRP A 95 5.14 -11.23 43.98
N GLY A 96 5.52 -11.48 45.22
CA GLY A 96 6.73 -11.01 45.86
C GLY A 96 8.04 -11.55 45.26
N ASP A 97 7.96 -12.55 44.38
CA ASP A 97 9.05 -13.11 43.61
C ASP A 97 9.30 -12.38 42.27
N SER A 98 8.46 -11.39 41.91
CA SER A 98 8.68 -10.61 40.68
C SER A 98 9.87 -9.66 40.83
N GLU A 99 10.93 -9.93 40.06
CA GLU A 99 12.12 -9.07 40.04
C GLU A 99 11.81 -7.65 39.57
N ALA A 100 10.93 -7.51 38.54
CA ALA A 100 10.52 -6.21 38.02
C ALA A 100 9.74 -5.39 39.07
N ALA A 101 8.86 -6.01 39.83
CA ALA A 101 8.10 -5.33 40.88
C ALA A 101 8.99 -4.87 42.04
N GLN A 102 9.96 -5.71 42.45
CA GLN A 102 10.93 -5.37 43.47
C GLN A 102 11.86 -4.21 43.03
N ALA A 103 12.38 -4.30 41.80
CA ALA A 103 13.28 -3.29 41.25
C ALA A 103 12.62 -1.89 41.12
N LEU A 104 11.33 -1.86 40.79
CA LEU A 104 10.55 -0.63 40.63
C LEU A 104 9.87 -0.18 41.94
N GLY A 105 9.85 -1.03 42.99
CA GLY A 105 9.19 -0.73 44.25
C GLY A 105 7.67 -0.68 44.16
N ILE A 106 7.06 -1.51 43.32
CA ILE A 106 5.60 -1.56 43.13
C ILE A 106 4.95 -2.25 44.34
N MET A 107 4.09 -1.53 45.05
CA MET A 107 3.31 -2.04 46.19
C MET A 107 1.88 -2.36 45.77
N THR A 108 1.22 -1.48 45.05
CA THR A 108 -0.13 -1.65 44.51
C THR A 108 -0.11 -1.76 43.00
N TYR A 109 -0.89 -2.70 42.47
CA TYR A 109 -0.97 -2.95 41.05
C TYR A 109 -2.39 -3.25 40.59
N ALA A 110 -2.77 -2.67 39.46
CA ALA A 110 -4.02 -2.98 38.76
C ALA A 110 -3.75 -3.09 37.25
N SER A 111 -4.43 -4.02 36.59
CA SER A 111 -4.36 -4.15 35.12
C SER A 111 -5.64 -4.71 34.53
N THR A 112 -5.88 -4.34 33.29
CA THR A 112 -6.98 -4.87 32.46
C THR A 112 -6.45 -5.20 31.09
N PRO A 113 -6.76 -6.37 30.51
CA PRO A 113 -6.33 -6.71 29.17
C PRO A 113 -7.03 -5.83 28.14
N VAL A 114 -6.27 -5.38 27.15
CA VAL A 114 -6.77 -4.75 25.93
C VAL A 114 -6.86 -5.85 24.87
N ARG A 115 -8.10 -6.26 24.55
CA ARG A 115 -8.36 -7.35 23.60
C ARG A 115 -9.08 -6.83 22.39
N MET A 116 -8.67 -7.33 21.22
CA MET A 116 -9.34 -7.10 19.95
C MET A 116 -10.68 -7.87 19.91
N ASP A 117 -11.54 -7.56 18.95
CA ASP A 117 -12.87 -8.18 18.80
C ASP A 117 -12.81 -9.70 18.56
N ASP A 118 -11.73 -10.20 17.98
CA ASP A 118 -11.45 -11.63 17.79
C ASP A 118 -10.94 -12.33 19.06
N GLY A 119 -10.77 -11.58 20.16
CA GLY A 119 -10.25 -12.06 21.43
C GLY A 119 -8.72 -12.03 21.56
N GLN A 120 -7.99 -11.68 20.48
CA GLN A 120 -6.54 -11.56 20.52
C GLN A 120 -6.11 -10.49 21.54
N LEU A 121 -5.08 -10.80 22.32
CA LEU A 121 -4.50 -9.87 23.27
C LEU A 121 -3.60 -8.87 22.53
N TYR A 122 -4.01 -7.61 22.53
CA TYR A 122 -3.15 -6.51 22.07
C TYR A 122 -2.09 -6.15 23.14
N GLY A 123 -2.54 -6.03 24.39
CA GLY A 123 -1.70 -5.61 25.48
C GLY A 123 -2.48 -5.46 26.79
N THR A 124 -1.97 -4.62 27.69
CA THR A 124 -2.61 -4.35 28.98
C THR A 124 -2.61 -2.88 29.31
N LEU A 125 -3.72 -2.36 29.84
CA LEU A 125 -3.80 -1.07 30.49
C LEU A 125 -3.58 -1.26 31.98
N CYS A 126 -2.59 -0.57 32.54
CA CYS A 126 -2.10 -0.80 33.89
C CYS A 126 -2.07 0.47 34.71
N ALA A 127 -2.17 0.31 36.04
CA ALA A 127 -1.94 1.35 37.01
C ALA A 127 -1.18 0.78 38.22
N ALA A 128 -0.22 1.52 38.74
CA ALA A 128 0.65 1.08 39.82
C ALA A 128 0.99 2.21 40.81
N SER A 129 1.33 1.85 42.04
CA SER A 129 1.80 2.77 43.06
C SER A 129 2.91 2.14 43.91
N SER A 130 3.82 2.96 44.40
CA SER A 130 4.81 2.61 45.43
C SER A 130 4.21 2.60 46.84
N ASP A 131 2.96 3.03 47.03
CA ASP A 131 2.21 2.99 48.25
C ASP A 131 1.10 1.95 48.19
N HIS A 132 0.64 1.50 49.39
CA HIS A 132 -0.58 0.71 49.50
C HIS A 132 -1.80 1.59 49.25
N LYS A 133 -2.52 1.35 48.18
CA LYS A 133 -3.67 2.15 47.74
C LYS A 133 -4.88 1.23 47.50
N PRO A 134 -6.05 1.55 48.09
CA PRO A 134 -7.27 0.83 47.73
C PRO A 134 -7.77 1.26 46.35
N LEU A 135 -8.11 0.31 45.53
CA LEU A 135 -8.80 0.58 44.27
C LEU A 135 -10.31 0.50 44.49
N THR A 136 -11.03 1.54 44.14
CA THR A 136 -12.49 1.56 44.26
C THR A 136 -13.13 0.81 43.10
N THR A 137 -14.35 0.26 43.30
CA THR A 137 -15.13 -0.37 42.22
C THR A 137 -15.30 0.56 41.01
N LYS A 138 -15.39 1.87 41.23
CA LYS A 138 -15.44 2.87 40.18
C LYS A 138 -14.10 2.94 39.41
N GLY A 139 -12.98 2.85 40.11
CA GLY A 139 -11.65 2.81 39.50
C GLY A 139 -11.47 1.59 38.59
N GLU A 140 -11.91 0.40 39.05
CA GLU A 140 -11.90 -0.84 38.24
C GLU A 140 -12.79 -0.74 37.01
N GLN A 141 -13.97 -0.17 37.13
CA GLN A 141 -14.90 0.04 36.01
C GLN A 141 -14.30 1.00 34.96
N ILE A 142 -13.64 2.07 35.41
CA ILE A 142 -13.01 3.03 34.50
C ILE A 142 -11.79 2.41 33.82
N LEU A 143 -10.97 1.64 34.53
CA LEU A 143 -9.85 0.91 33.96
C LEU A 143 -10.34 -0.01 32.82
N THR A 144 -11.42 -0.75 33.06
CA THR A 144 -12.03 -1.63 32.06
C THR A 144 -12.60 -0.84 30.87
N LEU A 145 -13.32 0.26 31.13
CA LEU A 145 -13.87 1.11 30.08
C LEU A 145 -12.76 1.69 29.18
N PHE A 146 -11.68 2.18 29.78
CA PHE A 146 -10.57 2.76 29.03
C PHE A 146 -9.83 1.69 28.21
N ALA A 147 -9.64 0.48 28.74
CA ALA A 147 -9.10 -0.63 27.98
C ALA A 147 -9.97 -0.97 26.76
N GLN A 148 -11.30 -0.93 26.90
CA GLN A 148 -12.23 -1.14 25.78
C GLN A 148 -12.14 -0.01 24.73
N LEU A 149 -12.04 1.27 25.15
CA LEU A 149 -11.89 2.39 24.23
C LEU A 149 -10.58 2.31 23.46
N ILE A 150 -9.49 1.92 24.13
CA ILE A 150 -8.19 1.69 23.47
C ILE A 150 -8.31 0.55 22.48
N ALA A 151 -8.92 -0.57 22.85
CA ALA A 151 -9.12 -1.72 21.96
C ALA A 151 -9.90 -1.33 20.70
N GLN A 152 -10.99 -0.58 20.85
CA GLN A 152 -11.78 -0.08 19.70
C GLN A 152 -10.96 0.83 18.77
N GLN A 153 -10.12 1.69 19.31
CA GLN A 153 -9.28 2.56 18.50
C GLN A 153 -8.22 1.77 17.75
N VAL A 154 -7.55 0.82 18.40
CA VAL A 154 -6.59 -0.08 17.76
C VAL A 154 -7.25 -0.88 16.64
N GLN A 155 -8.43 -1.45 16.90
CA GLN A 155 -9.23 -2.19 15.91
C GLN A 155 -9.58 -1.32 14.70
N LYS A 156 -10.01 -0.08 14.93
CA LYS A 156 -10.32 0.88 13.87
C LYS A 156 -9.10 1.17 13.00
N GLU A 157 -7.94 1.44 13.59
CA GLU A 157 -6.71 1.72 12.85
C GLU A 157 -6.27 0.51 12.02
N TRP A 158 -6.34 -0.68 12.60
CA TRP A 158 -6.04 -1.93 11.90
C TRP A 158 -6.98 -2.15 10.70
N LEU A 159 -8.29 -1.96 10.87
CA LEU A 159 -9.27 -2.08 9.79
C LEU A 159 -9.04 -1.05 8.66
N VAL A 160 -8.70 0.19 9.01
CA VAL A 160 -8.37 1.22 8.01
C VAL A 160 -7.14 0.83 7.21
N GLN A 161 -6.09 0.31 7.86
CA GLN A 161 -4.89 -0.18 7.17
C GLN A 161 -5.22 -1.36 6.24
N GLN A 162 -6.00 -2.34 6.71
CA GLN A 162 -6.44 -3.47 5.90
C GLN A 162 -7.25 -3.03 4.68
N LEU A 163 -8.20 -2.11 4.88
CA LEU A 163 -9.03 -1.57 3.79
C LEU A 163 -8.18 -0.81 2.76
N THR A 164 -7.22 -0.02 3.22
CA THR A 164 -6.32 0.73 2.34
C THR A 164 -5.44 -0.22 1.52
N ALA A 165 -4.87 -1.25 2.15
CA ALA A 165 -4.07 -2.26 1.47
C ALA A 165 -4.91 -3.07 0.46
N ALA A 166 -6.13 -3.48 0.84
CA ALA A 166 -7.04 -4.19 -0.06
C ALA A 166 -7.47 -3.33 -1.26
N ASN A 167 -7.77 -2.05 -1.04
CA ASN A 167 -8.08 -1.11 -2.12
C ASN A 167 -6.90 -0.91 -3.06
N ALA A 168 -5.67 -0.77 -2.55
CA ALA A 168 -4.47 -0.66 -3.36
C ALA A 168 -4.27 -1.91 -4.23
N ALA A 169 -4.42 -3.11 -3.66
CA ALA A 169 -4.34 -4.36 -4.39
C ALA A 169 -5.44 -4.48 -5.46
N LEU A 170 -6.69 -4.11 -5.13
CA LEU A 170 -7.79 -4.09 -6.10
C LEU A 170 -7.55 -3.09 -7.24
N HIS A 171 -6.99 -1.93 -6.95
CA HIS A 171 -6.57 -0.96 -7.97
C HIS A 171 -5.52 -1.54 -8.90
N GLU A 172 -4.47 -2.14 -8.36
CA GLU A 172 -3.42 -2.77 -9.15
C GLU A 172 -3.98 -3.85 -10.08
N TYR A 173 -4.75 -4.81 -9.56
CA TYR A 173 -5.41 -5.84 -10.38
C TYR A 173 -6.42 -5.29 -11.38
N SER A 174 -7.07 -4.17 -11.08
CA SER A 174 -8.09 -3.58 -11.96
C SER A 174 -7.52 -2.79 -13.13
N TYR A 175 -6.30 -2.27 -13.03
CA TYR A 175 -5.69 -1.37 -14.02
C TYR A 175 -4.43 -1.89 -14.68
N THR A 176 -3.89 -3.04 -14.26
CA THR A 176 -2.70 -3.64 -14.88
C THR A 176 -3.01 -4.90 -15.65
N ASP A 177 -2.20 -5.21 -16.67
CA ASP A 177 -2.19 -6.47 -17.40
C ASP A 177 -1.32 -7.48 -16.64
N SER A 178 -1.89 -8.60 -16.22
CA SER A 178 -1.24 -9.58 -15.36
C SER A 178 -0.02 -10.27 -16.00
N LEU A 179 0.08 -10.27 -17.34
CA LEU A 179 1.21 -10.89 -18.03
C LEU A 179 2.40 -9.93 -18.13
N THR A 180 2.15 -8.69 -18.52
CA THR A 180 3.22 -7.72 -18.86
C THR A 180 3.51 -6.73 -17.75
N GLY A 181 2.63 -6.60 -16.74
CA GLY A 181 2.71 -5.58 -15.69
C GLY A 181 2.41 -4.15 -16.17
N LEU A 182 2.13 -3.96 -17.45
CA LEU A 182 1.72 -2.67 -18.01
C LEU A 182 0.28 -2.34 -17.65
N LEU A 183 -0.17 -1.12 -17.95
CA LEU A 183 -1.59 -0.78 -17.84
C LEU A 183 -2.40 -1.69 -18.79
N ASN A 184 -3.50 -2.24 -18.26
CA ASN A 184 -4.49 -2.93 -19.09
C ASN A 184 -5.37 -1.90 -19.84
N ARG A 185 -6.31 -2.35 -20.66
CA ARG A 185 -7.24 -1.47 -21.39
C ARG A 185 -7.87 -0.42 -20.49
N ARG A 186 -8.38 -0.82 -19.32
CA ARG A 186 -9.03 0.09 -18.38
C ARG A 186 -8.05 1.12 -17.79
N GLY A 187 -6.86 0.66 -17.42
CA GLY A 187 -5.79 1.52 -16.92
C GLY A 187 -5.30 2.55 -17.94
N VAL A 188 -5.18 2.14 -19.22
CA VAL A 188 -4.83 3.05 -20.32
C VAL A 188 -5.86 4.17 -20.43
N PHE A 189 -7.16 3.86 -20.50
CA PHE A 189 -8.20 4.88 -20.65
C PHE A 189 -8.25 5.82 -19.44
N TYR A 190 -8.18 5.28 -18.21
CA TYR A 190 -8.13 6.10 -17.00
C TYR A 190 -6.93 7.06 -16.98
N SER A 191 -5.74 6.57 -17.36
CA SER A 191 -4.53 7.39 -17.39
C SER A 191 -4.55 8.42 -18.53
N LEU A 192 -5.15 8.09 -19.66
CA LEU A 192 -5.33 9.03 -20.78
C LEU A 192 -6.28 10.17 -20.41
N GLU A 193 -7.36 9.93 -19.71
CA GLU A 193 -8.26 11.00 -19.22
C GLU A 193 -7.49 12.01 -18.35
N ALA A 194 -6.67 11.52 -17.43
CA ALA A 194 -5.82 12.37 -16.59
C ALA A 194 -4.77 13.14 -17.43
N MET A 195 -4.11 12.44 -18.37
CA MET A 195 -3.11 13.04 -19.28
C MET A 195 -3.73 14.14 -20.15
N PHE A 196 -4.94 13.92 -20.71
CA PHE A 196 -5.63 14.93 -21.52
C PHE A 196 -6.00 16.16 -20.69
N SER A 197 -6.49 15.95 -19.46
CA SER A 197 -6.80 17.05 -18.54
C SER A 197 -5.54 17.88 -18.23
N GLN A 198 -4.43 17.24 -17.96
CA GLN A 198 -3.15 17.92 -17.68
C GLN A 198 -2.63 18.64 -18.91
N ALA A 199 -2.58 17.97 -20.07
CA ALA A 199 -2.10 18.55 -21.32
C ALA A 199 -2.92 19.79 -21.75
N GLY A 200 -4.25 19.77 -21.54
CA GLY A 200 -5.12 20.92 -21.76
C GLY A 200 -4.76 22.13 -20.90
N ASN A 201 -4.45 21.91 -19.62
CA ASN A 201 -4.01 22.95 -18.71
C ASN A 201 -2.62 23.53 -19.09
N ASP A 202 -1.72 22.67 -19.58
CA ASP A 202 -0.35 23.03 -19.94
C ASP A 202 -0.22 23.49 -21.39
N HIS A 203 -1.33 23.58 -22.15
CA HIS A 203 -1.36 23.91 -23.57
C HIS A 203 -0.49 23.01 -24.45
N GLN A 204 -0.41 21.73 -24.08
CA GLN A 204 0.33 20.68 -24.78
C GLN A 204 -0.62 19.80 -25.59
N GLN A 205 -0.09 19.09 -26.57
CA GLN A 205 -0.80 18.03 -27.27
C GLN A 205 -0.47 16.66 -26.65
N VAL A 206 -1.31 15.67 -26.91
CA VAL A 206 -1.07 14.28 -26.55
C VAL A 206 -0.74 13.50 -27.82
N LEU A 207 0.45 12.91 -27.88
CA LEU A 207 0.82 11.96 -28.92
C LEU A 207 0.43 10.57 -28.47
N ILE A 208 -0.31 9.83 -29.32
CA ILE A 208 -0.74 8.45 -29.07
C ILE A 208 -0.19 7.54 -30.14
N VAL A 209 0.38 6.42 -29.71
CA VAL A 209 0.92 5.35 -30.55
C VAL A 209 0.12 4.09 -30.30
N PHE A 210 -0.50 3.53 -31.34
CA PHE A 210 -1.11 2.21 -31.32
C PHE A 210 -0.19 1.23 -32.03
N ILE A 211 0.07 0.07 -31.39
CA ILE A 211 1.04 -0.92 -31.82
C ILE A 211 0.37 -2.27 -31.90
N ASP A 212 0.55 -2.96 -33.03
CA ASP A 212 0.12 -4.36 -33.24
C ASP A 212 1.33 -5.19 -33.67
N LEU A 213 1.61 -6.27 -32.95
CA LEU A 213 2.81 -7.08 -33.15
C LEU A 213 2.63 -8.04 -34.35
N ASP A 214 3.26 -7.69 -35.48
CA ASP A 214 3.14 -8.47 -36.73
C ASP A 214 3.62 -9.92 -36.53
N GLY A 215 2.74 -10.87 -36.83
CA GLY A 215 3.08 -12.30 -36.77
C GLY A 215 3.11 -12.92 -35.38
N PHE A 216 2.58 -12.28 -34.34
CA PHE A 216 2.53 -12.84 -33.00
C PHE A 216 1.85 -14.21 -32.95
N LYS A 217 0.75 -14.40 -33.70
CA LYS A 217 0.11 -15.73 -33.83
C LYS A 217 1.07 -16.78 -34.35
N LYS A 218 1.95 -16.46 -35.32
CA LYS A 218 2.94 -17.40 -35.84
C LYS A 218 3.98 -17.78 -34.79
N ILE A 219 4.36 -16.85 -33.91
CA ILE A 219 5.25 -17.14 -32.77
C ILE A 219 4.60 -18.18 -31.88
N ASN A 220 3.33 -17.96 -31.48
CA ASN A 220 2.59 -18.92 -30.69
C ASN A 220 2.44 -20.29 -31.37
N ASP A 221 2.05 -20.31 -32.64
CA ASP A 221 1.83 -21.55 -33.41
C ASP A 221 3.14 -22.35 -33.59
N GLN A 222 4.29 -21.67 -33.66
CA GLN A 222 5.59 -22.29 -33.90
C GLN A 222 6.35 -22.68 -32.63
N PHE A 223 6.28 -21.84 -31.57
CA PHE A 223 7.11 -21.98 -30.36
C PHE A 223 6.29 -22.19 -29.08
N GLY A 224 4.96 -22.20 -29.18
CA GLY A 224 4.04 -22.36 -28.06
C GLY A 224 3.70 -21.02 -27.34
N HIS A 225 2.65 -21.07 -26.53
CA HIS A 225 2.13 -19.89 -25.81
C HIS A 225 3.12 -19.32 -24.80
N GLU A 226 3.92 -20.16 -24.16
CA GLU A 226 4.94 -19.71 -23.21
C GLU A 226 5.99 -18.80 -23.88
N ALA A 227 6.45 -19.15 -25.09
CA ALA A 227 7.34 -18.31 -25.87
C ALA A 227 6.67 -16.99 -26.30
N GLY A 228 5.38 -17.05 -26.65
CA GLY A 228 4.59 -15.86 -26.93
C GLY A 228 4.44 -14.93 -25.72
N ASP A 229 4.24 -15.50 -24.54
CA ASP A 229 4.12 -14.74 -23.28
C ASP A 229 5.44 -14.05 -22.94
N ILE A 230 6.59 -14.73 -23.07
CA ILE A 230 7.92 -14.14 -22.91
C ILE A 230 8.13 -13.01 -23.92
N PHE A 231 7.69 -13.18 -25.17
CA PHE A 231 7.80 -12.14 -26.20
C PHE A 231 7.01 -10.89 -25.82
N LEU A 232 5.74 -11.04 -25.37
CA LEU A 232 4.90 -9.93 -24.93
C LEU A 232 5.49 -9.20 -23.72
N GLN A 233 6.05 -9.93 -22.76
CA GLN A 233 6.71 -9.36 -21.59
C GLN A 233 7.93 -8.53 -22.00
N GLU A 234 8.76 -9.04 -22.92
CA GLU A 234 9.94 -8.33 -23.39
C GLU A 234 9.60 -7.06 -24.20
N VAL A 235 8.54 -7.11 -25.04
CA VAL A 235 8.00 -5.93 -25.71
C VAL A 235 7.55 -4.88 -24.70
N GLY A 236 6.76 -5.32 -23.70
CA GLY A 236 6.31 -4.43 -22.62
C GLY A 236 7.47 -3.79 -21.85
N ARG A 237 8.48 -4.59 -21.51
CA ARG A 237 9.69 -4.11 -20.83
C ARG A 237 10.45 -3.07 -21.65
N ARG A 238 10.60 -3.27 -22.96
CA ARG A 238 11.26 -2.31 -23.85
C ARG A 238 10.48 -1.01 -23.93
N LEU A 239 9.17 -1.05 -24.13
CA LEU A 239 8.31 0.13 -24.15
C LEU A 239 8.38 0.93 -22.84
N LEU A 240 8.32 0.24 -21.70
CA LEU A 240 8.41 0.88 -20.40
C LEU A 240 9.78 1.50 -20.13
N ALA A 241 10.86 0.82 -20.53
CA ALA A 241 12.24 1.33 -20.37
C ALA A 241 12.54 2.53 -21.26
N TRP A 242 11.86 2.65 -22.42
CA TRP A 242 11.97 3.80 -23.31
C TRP A 242 11.11 4.99 -22.87
N GLY A 243 10.02 4.71 -22.13
CA GLY A 243 9.12 5.72 -21.60
C GLY A 243 9.79 6.63 -20.56
N ASN A 244 9.25 7.83 -20.43
CA ASN A 244 9.61 8.79 -19.39
C ASN A 244 8.57 8.79 -18.27
N PRO A 245 8.89 9.31 -17.07
CA PRO A 245 7.88 9.56 -16.04
C PRO A 245 6.74 10.42 -16.59
N GLY A 246 5.52 9.95 -16.45
CA GLY A 246 4.31 10.60 -16.96
C GLY A 246 3.80 10.05 -18.30
N ASP A 247 4.57 9.19 -18.99
CA ASP A 247 4.07 8.50 -20.18
C ASP A 247 3.06 7.39 -19.79
N VAL A 248 2.11 7.15 -20.67
CA VAL A 248 1.15 6.05 -20.55
C VAL A 248 1.63 4.91 -21.43
N VAL A 249 1.86 3.72 -20.83
CA VAL A 249 2.26 2.51 -21.53
C VAL A 249 1.31 1.39 -21.12
N GLY A 250 0.64 0.75 -22.07
CA GLY A 250 -0.33 -0.30 -21.77
C GLY A 250 -0.51 -1.32 -22.86
N ARG A 251 -1.14 -2.46 -22.47
CA ARG A 251 -1.54 -3.54 -23.36
C ARG A 251 -3.05 -3.62 -23.36
N LEU A 252 -3.68 -3.47 -24.53
CA LEU A 252 -5.13 -3.48 -24.67
C LEU A 252 -5.72 -4.90 -24.74
N GLY A 253 -4.90 -5.87 -25.10
CA GLY A 253 -5.24 -7.29 -25.21
C GLY A 253 -4.48 -7.94 -26.36
N GLY A 254 -4.30 -9.28 -26.32
CA GLY A 254 -3.60 -10.01 -27.37
C GLY A 254 -2.20 -9.44 -27.65
N ASP A 255 -1.98 -8.96 -28.86
CA ASP A 255 -0.77 -8.38 -29.41
C ASP A 255 -0.83 -6.85 -29.58
N GLU A 256 -1.82 -6.19 -28.98
CA GLU A 256 -2.06 -4.75 -29.09
C GLU A 256 -1.50 -3.98 -27.88
N PHE A 257 -0.64 -2.99 -28.16
CA PHE A 257 -0.08 -2.09 -27.15
C PHE A 257 -0.40 -0.62 -27.49
N VAL A 258 -0.42 0.21 -26.46
CA VAL A 258 -0.58 1.67 -26.56
C VAL A 258 0.54 2.36 -25.78
N PHE A 259 1.07 3.39 -26.39
CA PHE A 259 1.97 4.35 -25.75
C PHE A 259 1.42 5.76 -25.94
N ALA A 260 1.47 6.60 -24.90
CA ALA A 260 1.09 8.01 -25.03
C ALA A 260 2.02 8.92 -24.24
N ARG A 261 2.24 10.12 -24.77
CA ARG A 261 3.13 11.15 -24.22
C ARG A 261 2.57 12.55 -24.46
N MET A 262 2.68 13.42 -23.48
CA MET A 262 2.45 14.86 -23.69
C MET A 262 3.61 15.46 -24.49
N VAL A 263 3.30 16.24 -25.51
CA VAL A 263 4.28 16.82 -26.43
C VAL A 263 4.00 18.29 -26.70
N ASN A 264 5.06 19.08 -26.82
CA ASN A 264 4.96 20.45 -27.31
C ASN A 264 5.04 20.42 -28.84
N VAL A 265 3.94 20.74 -29.48
CA VAL A 265 3.85 20.75 -30.93
C VAL A 265 3.62 22.19 -31.42
N VAL A 266 4.49 22.68 -32.29
CA VAL A 266 4.28 23.95 -32.95
C VAL A 266 3.20 23.78 -34.04
N PRO A 267 2.25 24.72 -34.15
CA PRO A 267 1.21 24.64 -35.17
C PRO A 267 1.78 24.38 -36.58
N GLY A 268 1.29 23.31 -37.22
CA GLY A 268 1.75 22.86 -38.52
C GLY A 268 2.92 21.86 -38.53
N GLU A 269 3.50 21.51 -37.39
CA GLU A 269 4.62 20.56 -37.29
C GLU A 269 4.19 19.13 -36.81
N ASN A 270 2.92 18.84 -36.75
CA ASN A 270 2.41 17.52 -36.28
C ASN A 270 3.05 16.34 -37.03
N GLU A 271 3.15 16.43 -38.36
CA GLU A 271 3.75 15.36 -39.18
C GLU A 271 5.22 15.12 -38.85
N ARG A 272 5.96 16.18 -38.54
CA ARG A 272 7.39 16.10 -38.17
C ARG A 272 7.54 15.40 -36.81
N VAL A 273 6.69 15.72 -35.84
CA VAL A 273 6.70 15.07 -34.52
C VAL A 273 6.33 13.59 -34.64
N ILE A 274 5.32 13.28 -35.46
CA ILE A 274 4.90 11.90 -35.75
C ILE A 274 6.03 11.11 -36.42
N ALA A 275 6.70 11.69 -37.39
CA ALA A 275 7.83 11.05 -38.08
C ALA A 275 8.99 10.76 -37.12
N SER A 276 9.41 11.74 -36.34
CA SER A 276 10.48 11.57 -35.35
C SER A 276 10.15 10.45 -34.33
N PHE A 277 8.91 10.42 -33.81
CA PHE A 277 8.49 9.36 -32.90
C PHE A 277 8.48 7.97 -33.56
N ARG A 278 8.11 7.91 -34.84
CA ARG A 278 8.14 6.67 -35.60
C ARG A 278 9.56 6.15 -35.78
N ASP A 279 10.51 7.06 -36.06
CA ASP A 279 11.93 6.71 -36.23
C ASP A 279 12.56 6.21 -34.93
N ASP A 280 12.09 6.69 -33.78
CA ASP A 280 12.55 6.25 -32.45
C ASP A 280 11.94 4.92 -32.02
N ILE A 281 10.60 4.74 -32.17
CA ILE A 281 9.88 3.58 -31.61
C ILE A 281 9.99 2.33 -32.49
N THR A 282 10.18 2.50 -33.84
CA THR A 282 10.25 1.35 -34.73
C THR A 282 11.46 0.47 -34.45
N PRO A 283 12.69 0.99 -34.32
CA PRO A 283 13.86 0.15 -34.01
C PRO A 283 13.81 -0.43 -32.60
N LEU A 284 13.09 0.21 -31.63
CA LEU A 284 12.91 -0.30 -30.30
C LEU A 284 12.21 -1.67 -30.28
N LEU A 285 11.24 -1.84 -31.18
CA LEU A 285 10.43 -3.06 -31.29
C LEU A 285 11.06 -4.14 -32.18
N GLN A 286 12.10 -3.81 -32.93
CA GLN A 286 12.79 -4.73 -33.81
C GLN A 286 14.00 -5.42 -33.16
N GLY A 287 14.52 -6.47 -33.84
CA GLY A 287 15.77 -7.15 -33.48
C GLY A 287 15.58 -8.38 -32.63
N ASN A 288 16.60 -8.71 -31.85
CA ASN A 288 16.71 -9.99 -31.17
C ASN A 288 15.82 -10.08 -29.93
N TYR A 289 15.05 -11.18 -29.86
CA TYR A 289 14.25 -11.56 -28.70
C TYR A 289 14.62 -12.99 -28.28
N SER A 290 14.95 -13.15 -26.99
CA SER A 290 15.17 -14.47 -26.39
C SER A 290 13.86 -14.96 -25.79
N LEU A 291 13.32 -16.06 -26.32
CA LEU A 291 12.04 -16.65 -25.94
C LEU A 291 12.23 -17.94 -25.10
N GLY A 292 13.20 -17.92 -24.22
CA GLY A 292 13.60 -19.06 -23.41
C GLY A 292 14.57 -19.97 -24.15
N THR A 293 14.06 -20.98 -24.85
CA THR A 293 14.88 -21.96 -25.59
C THR A 293 15.22 -21.57 -27.02
N VAL A 294 14.59 -20.49 -27.54
CA VAL A 294 14.78 -20.06 -28.94
C VAL A 294 15.02 -18.55 -28.98
N ASN A 295 15.83 -18.13 -29.95
CA ASN A 295 16.04 -16.72 -30.25
C ASN A 295 15.47 -16.40 -31.64
N ILE A 296 14.79 -15.27 -31.75
CA ILE A 296 14.26 -14.76 -33.03
C ILE A 296 14.80 -13.37 -33.32
N ASP A 297 14.95 -13.06 -34.60
CA ASP A 297 15.14 -11.68 -35.08
C ASP A 297 13.78 -11.18 -35.57
N TYR A 298 13.16 -10.31 -34.72
CA TYR A 298 11.81 -9.81 -34.97
C TYR A 298 11.86 -8.59 -35.90
N LEU A 299 11.10 -8.63 -36.99
CA LEU A 299 11.15 -7.63 -38.05
C LEU A 299 10.28 -6.39 -37.76
N GLY A 300 9.50 -6.41 -36.70
CA GLY A 300 8.80 -5.24 -36.18
C GLY A 300 7.27 -5.34 -36.17
N ALA A 301 6.66 -4.29 -35.66
CA ALA A 301 5.23 -4.13 -35.45
C ALA A 301 4.60 -3.18 -36.48
N SER A 302 3.30 -3.26 -36.65
CA SER A 302 2.50 -2.25 -37.32
C SER A 302 2.15 -1.13 -36.35
N ILE A 303 2.42 0.13 -36.72
CA ILE A 303 2.37 1.28 -35.81
C ILE A 303 1.53 2.39 -36.40
N GLY A 304 0.51 2.85 -35.66
CA GLY A 304 -0.26 4.06 -35.91
C GLY A 304 0.07 5.14 -34.92
N ILE A 305 0.44 6.33 -35.38
CA ILE A 305 0.79 7.47 -34.53
C ILE A 305 -0.10 8.64 -34.90
N VAL A 306 -0.70 9.27 -33.90
CA VAL A 306 -1.53 10.49 -34.05
C VAL A 306 -1.21 11.47 -32.93
N THR A 307 -1.42 12.76 -33.21
CA THR A 307 -1.45 13.81 -32.20
C THR A 307 -2.90 14.21 -31.91
N ALA A 308 -3.17 14.63 -30.70
CA ALA A 308 -4.46 15.06 -30.20
C ALA A 308 -4.34 16.43 -29.54
N ASP A 309 -5.30 17.29 -29.82
CA ASP A 309 -5.49 18.54 -29.11
C ASP A 309 -6.55 18.32 -28.02
N PRO A 310 -6.18 18.37 -26.73
CA PRO A 310 -7.10 18.13 -25.63
C PRO A 310 -8.29 19.11 -25.57
N SER A 311 -8.22 20.23 -26.28
CA SER A 311 -9.33 21.21 -26.31
C SER A 311 -10.51 20.77 -27.19
N VAL A 312 -10.28 19.83 -28.11
CA VAL A 312 -11.27 19.38 -29.12
C VAL A 312 -11.38 17.87 -29.25
N ASP A 313 -10.37 17.14 -28.78
CA ASP A 313 -10.27 15.69 -28.88
C ASP A 313 -10.58 15.00 -27.53
N GLU A 314 -11.18 13.82 -27.59
CA GLU A 314 -11.38 12.92 -26.45
C GLU A 314 -10.55 11.65 -26.60
N PRO A 315 -10.05 11.02 -25.50
CA PRO A 315 -9.18 9.83 -25.53
C PRO A 315 -9.70 8.71 -26.44
N ASP A 316 -10.97 8.35 -26.33
CA ASP A 316 -11.61 7.29 -27.12
C ASP A 316 -11.56 7.57 -28.63
N GLY A 317 -11.81 8.81 -29.03
CA GLY A 317 -11.74 9.22 -30.43
C GLY A 317 -10.35 9.12 -31.00
N VAL A 318 -9.35 9.49 -30.20
CA VAL A 318 -7.96 9.49 -30.62
C VAL A 318 -7.39 8.08 -30.70
N ILE A 319 -7.69 7.20 -29.74
CA ILE A 319 -7.33 5.77 -29.79
C ILE A 319 -7.87 5.14 -31.09
N ARG A 320 -9.13 5.39 -31.47
CA ARG A 320 -9.70 4.89 -32.73
C ARG A 320 -8.97 5.42 -33.98
N ARG A 321 -8.51 6.69 -33.97
CA ARG A 321 -7.72 7.26 -35.06
C ARG A 321 -6.33 6.61 -35.14
N ALA A 322 -5.70 6.35 -33.98
CA ALA A 322 -4.41 5.68 -33.92
C ALA A 322 -4.51 4.22 -34.40
N ASP A 323 -5.56 3.49 -34.03
CA ASP A 323 -5.84 2.16 -34.53
C ASP A 323 -6.05 2.14 -36.07
N ALA A 324 -6.85 3.06 -36.60
CA ALA A 324 -7.05 3.17 -38.04
C ALA A 324 -5.73 3.46 -38.78
N ALA A 325 -4.87 4.32 -38.23
CA ALA A 325 -3.55 4.59 -38.78
C ALA A 325 -2.61 3.38 -38.71
N MET A 326 -2.67 2.61 -37.63
CA MET A 326 -1.95 1.34 -37.47
C MET A 326 -2.42 0.33 -38.51
N TYR A 327 -3.73 0.17 -38.69
CA TYR A 327 -4.28 -0.77 -39.69
C TYR A 327 -3.85 -0.41 -41.12
N ALA A 328 -3.83 0.88 -41.49
CA ALA A 328 -3.29 1.33 -42.79
C ALA A 328 -1.82 0.95 -42.93
N ASN A 329 -1.00 1.13 -41.90
CA ASN A 329 0.39 0.72 -41.88
C ASN A 329 0.53 -0.80 -42.00
N LYS A 330 -0.29 -1.60 -41.33
CA LYS A 330 -0.32 -3.05 -41.41
C LYS A 330 -0.59 -3.55 -42.84
N VAL A 331 -1.53 -2.92 -43.54
CA VAL A 331 -1.84 -3.26 -44.96
C VAL A 331 -0.67 -2.98 -45.86
N MET A 332 0.05 -1.88 -45.68
CA MET A 332 1.24 -1.56 -46.46
C MET A 332 2.37 -2.55 -46.20
N ARG A 333 2.69 -2.83 -44.93
CA ARG A 333 3.75 -3.77 -44.54
C ARG A 333 3.50 -5.20 -45.05
N LYS A 334 2.24 -5.66 -45.06
CA LYS A 334 1.89 -7.00 -45.60
C LYS A 334 2.19 -7.14 -47.11
N LYS A 335 2.19 -6.05 -47.88
CA LYS A 335 2.53 -6.10 -49.27
C LYS A 335 4.05 -6.22 -49.50
N ASP A 336 4.84 -5.71 -48.54
CA ASP A 336 6.30 -5.64 -48.67
C ASP A 336 7.04 -6.79 -47.96
N GLN A 337 6.39 -7.49 -47.03
CA GLN A 337 7.03 -8.52 -46.19
C GLN A 337 6.33 -9.85 -46.24
N THR A 338 7.05 -10.91 -46.63
CA THR A 338 6.61 -12.30 -46.61
C THR A 338 6.81 -12.95 -45.22
N ARG A 339 7.63 -12.36 -44.35
CA ARG A 339 8.01 -12.88 -43.03
C ARG A 339 7.82 -11.83 -41.94
N ALA A 340 7.50 -12.30 -40.73
CA ALA A 340 7.37 -11.46 -39.54
C ALA A 340 8.61 -11.50 -38.63
N PHE A 341 9.37 -12.58 -38.70
CA PHE A 341 10.60 -12.83 -37.94
C PHE A 341 11.44 -13.91 -38.60
N ASP A 342 12.72 -13.94 -38.30
CA ASP A 342 13.66 -15.01 -38.63
C ASP A 342 14.12 -15.72 -37.34
N VAL A 343 14.26 -17.05 -37.40
CA VAL A 343 14.78 -17.84 -36.26
C VAL A 343 16.29 -17.78 -36.28
N ILE A 344 16.87 -17.33 -35.16
CA ILE A 344 18.33 -17.33 -34.98
C ILE A 344 18.67 -18.73 -34.46
N THR A 345 19.23 -19.58 -35.33
CA THR A 345 19.82 -20.84 -34.89
C THR A 345 21.03 -20.53 -34.04
N ALA A 346 20.97 -20.93 -32.72
CA ALA A 346 22.18 -20.97 -31.92
C ALA A 346 23.23 -21.81 -32.68
N GLN A 347 24.39 -21.17 -33.02
CA GLN A 347 25.53 -22.01 -33.41
C GLN A 347 25.93 -22.85 -32.20
N PRO A 348 26.22 -24.13 -32.40
CA PRO A 348 26.53 -25.10 -31.33
C PRO A 348 27.76 -24.69 -30.52
#